data_200291d7a272cdfb7fc35d9b11dc506b
#
_entry.id   200291d7a272cdfb7fc35d9b11dc506b
#
_cell.length_a   1.000
_cell.length_b   1.000
_cell.length_c   1.000
_cell.angle_alpha   90.00
_cell.angle_beta   90.00
_cell.angle_gamma   90.00
#
_symmetry.space_group_name_H-M   'P 1'
#
loop_
_entity.id
_entity.type
_entity.pdbx_description
1 polymer ?
#
loop_
_entity_poly.entity_id
_entity_poly.type
_entity_poly.pdbx_seq_one_letter_code
_entity_poly.pdbx_strand_id
1 'polypeptide(L)'
;TPEERFIYFDKTDFGINKIKTVFPTLLEELKNEFMGKVQYVVDIVSEYEKNKGLIGNRFFNGERPEIINIKCGGDWHNDKCVLIIEAENNQKIVFKPTNKKNIEFLQEIIKMFFDEQKYIELYDSLNINEGYWCRFIEHIENKANVKEFYRNYGKILFLAYILGMNDLHYENMIAHGRFPVISDVETIFSTYISADTKRYYYDAHRKAVSLLSNGTISTGLLPVFSMVEYFGGDVSCLSNTGMKVKVQKIKNLGRDDMCIYDEYEIIKTYLHLPYNEVEPLNFVDDILKGFEEATEIWKTKKDEAKYVILKKGKSVESRIILAMSKAYSKICRMRSEVAYREDFKKYEKLIEKLKSFGDYDAIRFSCERIALINGNIPCYYWNESANPVYTYLKKNRINISISSHLKIEDIWKIILNQVSSENIIRQKQYIEDTIQTTKAMVARPEEKSIMLSNRNRTECSPEKIKSEYKKVVDNIIHQVVEGKDGTVEWIGLTVAEQDQLAYQVVDSGIYKGNSGLGILLIQYYILFKDEKVANILGELVHTYSVKERKGLYDTMETSFYNGLTGIYYFLQKYIAVYENKEAVLLKEKI
;
A
#
# COMPACT_ATOMS: atom_id res chain seq x y z
N THR A 1 39.11 35.08 4.53
CA THR A 1 37.62 35.01 4.58
C THR A 1 37.15 33.59 4.72
N PRO A 2 35.88 33.33 5.13
CA PRO A 2 35.28 32.00 5.14
C PRO A 2 35.32 31.30 3.77
N GLU A 3 35.14 32.04 2.68
CA GLU A 3 35.21 31.56 1.31
C GLU A 3 36.63 31.11 0.93
N GLU A 4 37.64 31.86 1.29
CA GLU A 4 39.05 31.50 1.03
C GLU A 4 39.46 30.26 1.78
N ARG A 5 39.04 30.10 3.05
CA ARG A 5 39.28 28.88 3.84
C ARG A 5 38.61 27.67 3.24
N PHE A 6 37.35 27.80 2.78
CA PHE A 6 36.64 26.72 2.10
C PHE A 6 37.35 26.32 0.81
N ILE A 7 37.75 27.28 -0.04
CA ILE A 7 38.47 27.01 -1.30
C ILE A 7 39.81 26.34 -1.03
N TYR A 8 40.53 26.77 0.00
CA TYR A 8 41.79 26.14 0.40
C TYR A 8 41.58 24.68 0.81
N PHE A 9 40.57 24.38 1.63
CA PHE A 9 40.26 23.02 2.05
C PHE A 9 39.81 22.17 0.87
N ASP A 10 38.91 22.67 0.03
CA ASP A 10 38.31 21.95 -1.09
C ASP A 10 39.33 21.61 -2.21
N LYS A 11 40.26 22.54 -2.49
CA LYS A 11 41.19 22.42 -3.64
C LYS A 11 42.58 21.90 -3.29
N THR A 12 42.82 21.48 -2.07
CA THR A 12 44.17 21.04 -1.66
C THR A 12 44.17 19.56 -1.24
N ASP A 13 45.32 18.90 -1.45
CA ASP A 13 45.57 17.55 -0.92
C ASP A 13 45.38 17.47 0.59
N PHE A 14 45.51 18.59 1.32
CA PHE A 14 45.26 18.67 2.74
C PHE A 14 43.79 18.33 3.07
N GLY A 15 42.82 18.91 2.36
CA GLY A 15 41.41 18.64 2.54
C GLY A 15 41.05 17.17 2.26
N ILE A 16 41.56 16.63 1.12
CA ILE A 16 41.35 15.21 0.76
C ILE A 16 41.96 14.28 1.80
N ASN A 17 43.16 14.54 2.27
CA ASN A 17 43.86 13.73 3.28
C ASN A 17 43.13 13.80 4.64
N LYS A 18 42.58 14.95 5.00
CA LYS A 18 41.78 15.11 6.21
C LYS A 18 40.49 14.29 6.13
N ILE A 19 39.81 14.33 4.99
CA ILE A 19 38.62 13.49 4.77
C ILE A 19 38.96 12.00 4.89
N LYS A 20 40.07 11.53 4.27
CA LYS A 20 40.55 10.15 4.37
C LYS A 20 40.86 9.75 5.81
N THR A 21 41.37 10.67 6.62
CA THR A 21 41.72 10.42 8.02
C THR A 21 40.46 10.32 8.89
N VAL A 22 39.48 11.19 8.70
CA VAL A 22 38.23 11.22 9.48
C VAL A 22 37.27 10.14 9.02
N PHE A 23 37.23 9.85 7.73
CA PHE A 23 36.32 8.87 7.11
C PHE A 23 37.12 7.85 6.28
N PRO A 24 37.84 6.94 6.90
CA PRO A 24 38.81 6.06 6.23
C PRO A 24 38.18 5.13 5.18
N THR A 25 36.92 4.73 5.37
CA THR A 25 36.18 3.82 4.46
C THR A 25 35.37 4.55 3.40
N LEU A 26 35.18 5.87 3.54
CA LEU A 26 34.24 6.66 2.71
C LEU A 26 34.51 6.53 1.21
N LEU A 27 35.76 6.65 0.79
CA LEU A 27 36.12 6.59 -0.64
C LEU A 27 35.88 5.21 -1.24
N GLU A 28 36.17 4.16 -0.50
CA GLU A 28 35.93 2.80 -0.94
C GLU A 28 34.45 2.48 -1.01
N GLU A 29 33.67 2.90 -0.01
CA GLU A 29 32.23 2.77 0.02
C GLU A 29 31.57 3.50 -1.15
N LEU A 30 31.94 4.76 -1.40
CA LEU A 30 31.44 5.54 -2.53
C LEU A 30 31.80 4.88 -3.86
N LYS A 31 33.05 4.42 -4.00
CA LYS A 31 33.48 3.71 -5.20
C LYS A 31 32.63 2.46 -5.44
N ASN A 32 32.42 1.64 -4.43
CA ASN A 32 31.64 0.42 -4.55
C ASN A 32 30.16 0.71 -4.88
N GLU A 33 29.58 1.74 -4.27
CA GLU A 33 28.21 2.17 -4.56
C GLU A 33 28.05 2.70 -5.97
N PHE A 34 28.96 3.59 -6.42
CA PHE A 34 28.84 4.22 -7.73
C PHE A 34 29.20 3.29 -8.88
N MET A 35 30.21 2.43 -8.71
CA MET A 35 30.67 1.57 -9.81
C MET A 35 29.59 0.65 -10.33
N GLY A 36 28.79 0.02 -9.45
CA GLY A 36 27.67 -0.83 -9.85
C GLY A 36 26.59 -0.04 -10.62
N LYS A 37 26.23 1.12 -10.09
CA LYS A 37 25.21 2.00 -10.69
C LYS A 37 25.64 2.58 -12.04
N VAL A 38 26.89 3.03 -12.15
CA VAL A 38 27.46 3.54 -13.41
C VAL A 38 27.54 2.43 -14.46
N GLN A 39 28.02 1.25 -14.07
CA GLN A 39 28.08 0.12 -14.99
C GLN A 39 26.70 -0.27 -15.51
N TYR A 40 25.69 -0.29 -14.64
CA TYR A 40 24.29 -0.53 -15.05
C TYR A 40 23.83 0.46 -16.12
N VAL A 41 24.05 1.76 -15.93
CA VAL A 41 23.66 2.79 -16.93
C VAL A 41 24.41 2.58 -18.25
N VAL A 42 25.73 2.30 -18.20
CA VAL A 42 26.55 2.03 -19.39
C VAL A 42 26.04 0.79 -20.13
N ASP A 43 25.68 -0.26 -19.40
CA ASP A 43 25.13 -1.50 -20.00
C ASP A 43 23.82 -1.22 -20.74
N ILE A 44 22.92 -0.41 -20.18
CA ILE A 44 21.63 -0.05 -20.81
C ILE A 44 21.82 0.87 -22.01
N VAL A 45 22.74 1.83 -21.95
CA VAL A 45 23.09 2.66 -23.13
C VAL A 45 23.64 1.77 -24.25
N SER A 46 24.54 0.86 -23.92
CA SER A 46 25.10 -0.08 -24.90
C SER A 46 24.01 -0.98 -25.51
N GLU A 47 23.03 -1.38 -24.70
CA GLU A 47 21.88 -2.16 -25.16
C GLU A 47 20.96 -1.36 -26.09
N TYR A 48 20.70 -0.08 -25.75
CA TYR A 48 19.96 0.84 -26.62
C TYR A 48 20.63 0.94 -28.01
N GLU A 49 21.94 1.22 -28.07
CA GLU A 49 22.69 1.37 -29.33
C GLU A 49 22.65 0.10 -30.17
N LYS A 50 22.82 -1.09 -29.56
CA LYS A 50 22.73 -2.37 -30.27
C LYS A 50 21.35 -2.64 -30.86
N ASN A 51 20.29 -2.16 -30.21
CA ASN A 51 18.89 -2.44 -30.56
C ASN A 51 18.13 -1.21 -31.07
N LYS A 52 18.86 -0.12 -31.39
CA LYS A 52 18.31 1.18 -31.79
C LYS A 52 17.29 1.07 -32.94
N GLY A 53 17.49 0.14 -33.87
CA GLY A 53 16.53 -0.10 -34.94
C GLY A 53 15.21 -0.71 -34.49
N LEU A 54 15.25 -1.67 -33.55
CA LEU A 54 14.03 -2.29 -33.00
C LEU A 54 13.28 -1.30 -32.12
N ILE A 55 13.99 -0.57 -31.28
CA ILE A 55 13.46 0.47 -30.39
C ILE A 55 12.84 1.60 -31.24
N GLY A 56 13.55 2.06 -32.28
CA GLY A 56 13.09 3.09 -33.18
C GLY A 56 11.79 2.71 -33.91
N ASN A 57 11.72 1.49 -34.46
CA ASN A 57 10.51 1.00 -35.10
C ASN A 57 9.30 0.89 -34.13
N ARG A 58 9.55 0.55 -32.86
CA ARG A 58 8.46 0.34 -31.90
C ARG A 58 7.97 1.64 -31.25
N PHE A 59 8.89 2.57 -30.94
CA PHE A 59 8.58 3.72 -30.09
C PHE A 59 8.80 5.08 -30.75
N PHE A 60 9.61 5.15 -31.81
CA PHE A 60 10.03 6.38 -32.47
C PHE A 60 9.62 6.45 -33.95
N ASN A 61 8.56 5.76 -34.35
CA ASN A 61 8.02 5.77 -35.71
C ASN A 61 9.06 5.45 -36.81
N GLY A 62 10.06 4.61 -36.51
CA GLY A 62 11.14 4.22 -37.39
C GLY A 62 12.39 5.10 -37.30
N GLU A 63 12.36 6.22 -36.61
CA GLU A 63 13.55 7.03 -36.31
C GLU A 63 14.51 6.28 -35.39
N ARG A 64 15.78 6.72 -35.40
CA ARG A 64 16.85 6.14 -34.58
C ARG A 64 17.62 7.25 -33.85
N PRO A 65 16.96 8.00 -32.95
CA PRO A 65 17.55 9.19 -32.35
C PRO A 65 18.71 8.82 -31.41
N GLU A 66 19.65 9.77 -31.23
CA GLU A 66 20.71 9.67 -30.23
C GLU A 66 20.16 9.98 -28.83
N ILE A 67 20.80 9.40 -27.81
CA ILE A 67 20.49 9.71 -26.41
C ILE A 67 21.17 11.03 -26.04
N ILE A 68 20.41 11.98 -25.52
CA ILE A 68 20.95 13.27 -25.03
C ILE A 68 20.92 13.37 -23.50
N ASN A 69 20.03 12.64 -22.83
CA ASN A 69 19.92 12.69 -21.38
C ASN A 69 19.35 11.38 -20.80
N ILE A 70 19.78 11.05 -19.58
CA ILE A 70 19.28 9.89 -18.83
C ILE A 70 18.98 10.34 -17.41
N LYS A 71 17.77 10.04 -16.93
CA LYS A 71 17.34 10.31 -15.56
C LYS A 71 16.97 9.00 -14.87
N CYS A 72 17.39 8.85 -13.61
CA CYS A 72 16.91 7.78 -12.75
C CYS A 72 15.50 8.10 -12.27
N GLY A 73 14.57 7.16 -12.46
CA GLY A 73 13.17 7.28 -12.06
C GLY A 73 12.83 6.27 -10.96
N GLY A 74 13.02 6.66 -9.70
CA GLY A 74 12.67 5.82 -8.55
C GLY A 74 13.86 5.33 -7.72
N ASP A 75 13.58 4.40 -6.83
CA ASP A 75 14.53 3.83 -5.89
C ASP A 75 15.53 2.88 -6.57
N TRP A 76 16.71 2.76 -5.97
CA TRP A 76 17.72 1.79 -6.38
C TRP A 76 17.52 0.45 -5.67
N HIS A 77 17.34 -0.61 -6.45
CA HIS A 77 17.21 -1.98 -5.99
C HIS A 77 18.29 -2.85 -6.65
N ASN A 78 19.19 -3.41 -5.87
CA ASN A 78 20.27 -4.28 -6.38
C ASN A 78 21.08 -3.61 -7.52
N ASP A 79 21.48 -2.35 -7.32
CA ASP A 79 22.20 -1.47 -8.25
C ASP A 79 21.46 -1.19 -9.57
N LYS A 80 20.15 -1.40 -9.64
CA LYS A 80 19.30 -1.10 -10.79
C LYS A 80 18.20 -0.14 -10.39
N CYS A 81 17.79 0.72 -11.32
CA CYS A 81 16.62 1.58 -11.19
C CYS A 81 15.92 1.74 -12.54
N VAL A 82 14.74 2.31 -12.55
CA VAL A 82 14.06 2.75 -13.78
C VAL A 82 14.87 3.87 -14.40
N LEU A 83 15.11 3.80 -15.73
CA LEU A 83 15.79 4.85 -16.48
C LEU A 83 14.83 5.52 -17.44
N ILE A 84 14.71 6.84 -17.36
CA ILE A 84 14.00 7.69 -18.31
C ILE A 84 15.05 8.23 -19.27
N ILE A 85 14.95 7.87 -20.52
CA ILE A 85 15.90 8.21 -21.58
C ILE A 85 15.25 9.23 -22.49
N GLU A 86 15.93 10.36 -22.68
CA GLU A 86 15.52 11.45 -23.54
C GLU A 86 16.38 11.46 -24.81
N ALA A 87 15.74 11.45 -25.95
CA ALA A 87 16.36 11.41 -27.26
C ALA A 87 16.46 12.82 -27.88
N GLU A 88 17.31 13.01 -28.88
CA GLU A 88 17.57 14.31 -29.54
C GLU A 88 16.33 14.94 -30.20
N ASN A 89 15.32 14.13 -30.53
CA ASN A 89 14.02 14.59 -31.03
C ASN A 89 13.03 14.97 -29.90
N ASN A 90 13.51 15.16 -28.67
CA ASN A 90 12.74 15.42 -27.45
C ASN A 90 11.76 14.31 -27.05
N GLN A 91 11.75 13.19 -27.74
CA GLN A 91 10.95 12.04 -27.34
C GLN A 91 11.61 11.31 -26.18
N LYS A 92 10.79 10.66 -25.36
CA LYS A 92 11.25 9.92 -24.20
C LYS A 92 10.83 8.46 -24.27
N ILE A 93 11.67 7.61 -23.73
CA ILE A 93 11.41 6.19 -23.55
C ILE A 93 11.86 5.76 -22.15
N VAL A 94 11.27 4.71 -21.62
CA VAL A 94 11.59 4.21 -20.29
C VAL A 94 12.18 2.81 -20.38
N PHE A 95 13.27 2.58 -19.67
CA PHE A 95 13.77 1.23 -19.41
C PHE A 95 13.44 0.82 -17.99
N LYS A 96 12.84 -0.37 -17.82
CA LYS A 96 12.51 -0.96 -16.52
C LYS A 96 13.27 -2.26 -16.32
N PRO A 97 14.05 -2.39 -15.21
CA PRO A 97 14.85 -3.58 -14.92
C PRO A 97 14.03 -4.69 -14.25
N THR A 98 12.77 -4.84 -14.62
CA THR A 98 11.82 -5.79 -14.03
C THR A 98 11.29 -6.77 -15.07
N ASN A 99 10.52 -7.77 -14.62
CA ASN A 99 10.00 -8.79 -15.53
C ASN A 99 8.89 -8.21 -16.43
N LYS A 100 9.12 -8.21 -17.74
CA LYS A 100 8.15 -7.78 -18.75
C LYS A 100 6.82 -8.53 -18.71
N LYS A 101 6.78 -9.73 -18.14
CA LYS A 101 5.58 -10.55 -18.07
C LYS A 101 4.44 -9.86 -17.31
N ASN A 102 4.79 -9.00 -16.36
CA ASN A 102 3.82 -8.23 -15.59
C ASN A 102 3.06 -7.25 -16.49
N ILE A 103 3.78 -6.46 -17.31
CA ILE A 103 3.12 -5.48 -18.19
C ILE A 103 2.38 -6.17 -19.34
N GLU A 104 2.92 -7.27 -19.91
CA GLU A 104 2.23 -8.07 -20.92
C GLU A 104 0.93 -8.68 -20.37
N PHE A 105 0.96 -9.18 -19.14
CA PHE A 105 -0.22 -9.70 -18.45
C PHE A 105 -1.26 -8.61 -18.22
N LEU A 106 -0.84 -7.46 -17.66
CA LEU A 106 -1.76 -6.35 -17.39
C LEU A 106 -2.37 -5.80 -18.69
N GLN A 107 -1.60 -5.68 -19.78
CA GLN A 107 -2.10 -5.22 -21.06
C GLN A 107 -3.23 -6.13 -21.59
N GLU A 108 -3.10 -7.46 -21.46
CA GLU A 108 -4.16 -8.39 -21.87
C GLU A 108 -5.43 -8.24 -21.01
N ILE A 109 -5.26 -7.99 -19.71
CA ILE A 109 -6.42 -7.71 -18.85
C ILE A 109 -7.07 -6.37 -19.23
N ILE A 110 -6.29 -5.30 -19.44
CA ILE A 110 -6.79 -3.98 -19.83
C ILE A 110 -7.61 -4.02 -21.11
N LYS A 111 -7.20 -4.81 -22.10
CA LYS A 111 -7.95 -5.02 -23.36
C LYS A 111 -9.38 -5.50 -23.15
N MET A 112 -9.69 -6.16 -22.05
CA MET A 112 -11.04 -6.64 -21.76
C MET A 112 -11.96 -5.53 -21.24
N PHE A 113 -11.39 -4.49 -20.63
CA PHE A 113 -12.13 -3.44 -19.93
C PHE A 113 -12.14 -2.10 -20.66
N PHE A 114 -11.26 -1.94 -21.64
CA PHE A 114 -11.11 -0.71 -22.41
C PHE A 114 -10.98 -1.05 -23.90
N ASP A 115 -11.82 -0.43 -24.71
CA ASP A 115 -11.86 -0.67 -26.17
C ASP A 115 -10.92 0.26 -26.95
N GLU A 116 -10.35 1.29 -26.31
CA GLU A 116 -9.52 2.27 -26.99
C GLU A 116 -8.10 1.78 -27.22
N GLN A 117 -7.78 1.53 -28.49
CA GLN A 117 -6.48 1.04 -28.91
C GLN A 117 -5.33 1.95 -28.41
N LYS A 118 -5.50 3.28 -28.44
CA LYS A 118 -4.49 4.23 -27.95
C LYS A 118 -4.18 4.06 -26.48
N TYR A 119 -5.19 3.73 -25.65
CA TYR A 119 -4.96 3.46 -24.23
C TYR A 119 -4.21 2.15 -24.01
N ILE A 120 -4.56 1.12 -24.79
CA ILE A 120 -3.89 -0.18 -24.72
C ILE A 120 -2.42 -0.06 -25.13
N GLU A 121 -2.11 0.78 -26.12
CA GLU A 121 -0.74 1.05 -26.58
C GLU A 121 0.15 1.75 -25.55
N LEU A 122 -0.42 2.40 -24.51
CA LEU A 122 0.36 2.96 -23.42
C LEU A 122 1.08 1.88 -22.59
N TYR A 123 0.59 0.64 -22.65
CA TYR A 123 1.21 -0.54 -22.02
C TYR A 123 2.09 -1.35 -22.98
N ASP A 124 2.43 -0.80 -24.16
CA ASP A 124 3.34 -1.45 -25.08
C ASP A 124 4.75 -1.58 -24.51
N SER A 125 5.35 -2.74 -24.73
CA SER A 125 6.70 -3.04 -24.27
C SER A 125 7.51 -3.80 -25.31
N LEU A 126 8.83 -3.60 -25.26
CA LEU A 126 9.82 -4.33 -26.05
C LEU A 126 10.83 -4.97 -25.09
N ASN A 127 10.92 -6.29 -25.14
CA ASN A 127 11.87 -7.02 -24.30
C ASN A 127 13.23 -7.10 -24.96
N ILE A 128 14.25 -6.72 -24.23
CA ILE A 128 15.64 -6.91 -24.61
C ILE A 128 16.43 -7.26 -23.33
N ASN A 129 16.98 -8.45 -23.26
CA ASN A 129 17.81 -8.96 -22.15
C ASN A 129 17.17 -8.90 -20.73
N GLU A 130 17.77 -8.16 -19.80
CA GLU A 130 17.46 -8.19 -18.36
C GLU A 130 16.34 -7.23 -17.92
N GLY A 131 15.51 -6.74 -18.83
CA GLY A 131 14.42 -5.80 -18.55
C GLY A 131 13.54 -5.58 -19.76
N TYR A 132 12.85 -4.47 -19.79
CA TYR A 132 12.05 -4.09 -20.95
C TYR A 132 12.01 -2.59 -21.19
N TRP A 133 11.89 -2.22 -22.45
CA TRP A 133 11.62 -0.85 -22.90
C TRP A 133 10.12 -0.65 -23.02
N CYS A 134 9.62 0.50 -22.57
CA CYS A 134 8.22 0.88 -22.72
C CYS A 134 8.08 2.37 -23.00
N ARG A 135 6.85 2.77 -23.38
CA ARG A 135 6.56 4.18 -23.64
C ARG A 135 6.74 5.03 -22.38
N PHE A 136 7.25 6.22 -22.56
CA PHE A 136 7.13 7.25 -21.54
C PHE A 136 5.68 7.77 -21.54
N ILE A 137 5.02 7.69 -20.42
CA ILE A 137 3.64 8.16 -20.28
C ILE A 137 3.67 9.65 -19.93
N GLU A 138 3.22 10.47 -20.88
CA GLU A 138 3.09 11.91 -20.64
C GLU A 138 1.82 12.22 -19.84
N HIS A 139 1.94 13.11 -18.86
CA HIS A 139 0.78 13.72 -18.24
C HIS A 139 0.07 14.62 -19.25
N ILE A 140 -1.19 14.37 -19.51
CA ILE A 140 -2.02 15.17 -20.40
C ILE A 140 -3.22 15.68 -19.59
N GLU A 141 -3.28 17.00 -19.42
CA GLU A 141 -4.40 17.64 -18.71
C GLU A 141 -5.73 17.43 -19.45
N ASN A 142 -6.79 17.23 -18.68
CA ASN A 142 -8.15 17.07 -19.19
C ASN A 142 -9.19 17.68 -18.27
N LYS A 143 -9.46 18.97 -18.44
CA LYS A 143 -10.52 19.68 -17.71
C LYS A 143 -11.92 19.40 -18.25
N ALA A 144 -12.04 19.04 -19.53
CA ALA A 144 -13.33 18.88 -20.19
C ALA A 144 -14.05 17.57 -19.81
N ASN A 145 -13.31 16.48 -19.60
CA ASN A 145 -13.86 15.14 -19.40
C ASN A 145 -13.43 14.52 -18.07
N VAL A 146 -13.41 15.31 -16.99
CA VAL A 146 -12.98 14.88 -15.65
C VAL A 146 -13.81 13.74 -15.09
N LYS A 147 -15.13 13.76 -15.31
CA LYS A 147 -16.01 12.65 -14.90
C LYS A 147 -15.65 11.34 -15.56
N GLU A 148 -15.29 11.38 -16.83
CA GLU A 148 -14.85 10.19 -17.56
C GLU A 148 -13.52 9.66 -17.03
N PHE A 149 -12.59 10.55 -16.65
CA PHE A 149 -11.35 10.15 -15.97
C PHE A 149 -11.65 9.38 -14.67
N TYR A 150 -12.52 9.91 -13.79
CA TYR A 150 -12.85 9.23 -12.54
C TYR A 150 -13.68 7.95 -12.73
N ARG A 151 -14.47 7.90 -13.80
CA ARG A 151 -15.16 6.67 -14.20
C ARG A 151 -14.15 5.59 -14.65
N ASN A 152 -13.16 5.96 -15.46
CA ASN A 152 -12.07 5.06 -15.83
C ASN A 152 -11.19 4.69 -14.62
N TYR A 153 -11.00 5.64 -13.68
CA TYR A 153 -10.35 5.38 -12.40
C TYR A 153 -11.08 4.29 -11.59
N GLY A 154 -12.40 4.32 -11.54
CA GLY A 154 -13.20 3.27 -10.91
C GLY A 154 -12.98 1.89 -11.55
N LYS A 155 -12.84 1.82 -12.88
CA LYS A 155 -12.49 0.57 -13.58
C LYS A 155 -11.08 0.09 -13.21
N ILE A 156 -10.10 0.99 -13.13
CA ILE A 156 -8.73 0.65 -12.68
C ILE A 156 -8.73 0.19 -11.22
N LEU A 157 -9.52 0.83 -10.35
CA LEU A 157 -9.67 0.40 -8.95
C LEU A 157 -10.24 -1.03 -8.85
N PHE A 158 -11.23 -1.39 -9.69
CA PHE A 158 -11.74 -2.75 -9.77
C PHE A 158 -10.64 -3.73 -10.23
N LEU A 159 -9.87 -3.37 -11.26
CA LEU A 159 -8.78 -4.22 -11.73
C LEU A 159 -7.69 -4.42 -10.66
N ALA A 160 -7.27 -3.35 -10.01
CA ALA A 160 -6.31 -3.42 -8.90
C ALA A 160 -6.82 -4.33 -7.77
N TYR A 161 -8.10 -4.22 -7.43
CA TYR A 161 -8.75 -5.06 -6.43
C TYR A 161 -8.74 -6.54 -6.80
N ILE A 162 -9.22 -6.91 -8.00
CA ILE A 162 -9.30 -8.33 -8.40
C ILE A 162 -7.95 -8.95 -8.73
N LEU A 163 -6.94 -8.15 -9.05
CA LEU A 163 -5.57 -8.62 -9.28
C LEU A 163 -4.72 -8.59 -8.00
N GLY A 164 -5.29 -8.25 -6.86
CA GLY A 164 -4.56 -8.16 -5.59
C GLY A 164 -3.33 -7.27 -5.66
N MET A 165 -3.46 -6.13 -6.36
CA MET A 165 -2.39 -5.13 -6.45
C MET A 165 -2.42 -4.21 -5.23
N ASN A 166 -1.25 -3.77 -4.80
CA ASN A 166 -1.07 -2.75 -3.77
C ASN A 166 0.02 -1.76 -4.21
N ASP A 167 0.37 -0.81 -3.33
CA ASP A 167 1.42 0.20 -3.59
C ASP A 167 1.12 1.10 -4.81
N LEU A 168 -0.16 1.21 -5.23
CA LEU A 168 -0.59 2.08 -6.31
C LEU A 168 -0.86 3.51 -5.80
N HIS A 169 0.18 4.13 -5.21
CA HIS A 169 0.09 5.50 -4.73
C HIS A 169 0.26 6.53 -5.85
N TYR A 170 0.18 7.83 -5.54
CA TYR A 170 0.18 8.92 -6.50
C TYR A 170 1.39 8.94 -7.47
N GLU A 171 2.54 8.37 -7.11
CA GLU A 171 3.72 8.30 -7.99
C GLU A 171 3.59 7.16 -9.02
N ASN A 172 2.75 6.16 -8.74
CA ASN A 172 2.55 4.97 -9.57
C ASN A 172 1.35 5.08 -10.51
N MET A 173 0.76 6.29 -10.62
CA MET A 173 -0.30 6.59 -11.58
C MET A 173 -0.01 7.90 -12.33
N ILE A 174 -0.33 7.91 -13.62
CA ILE A 174 -0.20 9.09 -14.48
C ILE A 174 -1.54 9.34 -15.18
N ALA A 175 -2.04 10.58 -15.09
CA ALA A 175 -3.22 11.01 -15.81
C ALA A 175 -2.86 11.36 -17.26
N HIS A 176 -3.32 10.55 -18.21
CA HIS A 176 -3.12 10.75 -19.64
C HIS A 176 -4.48 11.08 -20.29
N GLY A 177 -4.84 12.35 -20.27
CA GLY A 177 -6.15 12.78 -20.72
C GLY A 177 -7.28 12.22 -19.86
N ARG A 178 -8.16 11.41 -20.46
CA ARG A 178 -9.25 10.71 -19.75
C ARG A 178 -8.86 9.38 -19.13
N PHE A 179 -7.61 8.96 -19.25
CA PHE A 179 -7.13 7.65 -18.82
C PHE A 179 -6.20 7.75 -17.62
N PRO A 180 -6.52 7.12 -16.49
CA PRO A 180 -5.57 6.83 -15.42
C PRO A 180 -4.69 5.65 -15.85
N VAL A 181 -3.36 5.86 -15.92
CA VAL A 181 -2.39 4.85 -16.36
C VAL A 181 -1.55 4.40 -15.19
N ILE A 182 -1.56 3.10 -14.89
CA ILE A 182 -0.66 2.49 -13.90
C ILE A 182 0.74 2.48 -14.48
N SER A 183 1.66 3.21 -13.87
CA SER A 183 3.05 3.30 -14.30
C SER A 183 3.92 2.19 -13.69
N ASP A 184 3.54 1.61 -12.56
CA ASP A 184 4.24 0.50 -11.91
C ASP A 184 3.33 -0.73 -11.75
N VAL A 185 3.76 -1.85 -12.33
CA VAL A 185 2.98 -3.10 -12.42
C VAL A 185 3.62 -4.25 -11.63
N GLU A 186 4.50 -3.95 -10.68
CA GLU A 186 5.27 -4.98 -9.97
C GLU A 186 4.43 -5.78 -8.96
N THR A 187 3.33 -5.23 -8.46
CA THR A 187 2.58 -5.77 -7.31
C THR A 187 1.37 -6.64 -7.68
N ILE A 188 1.26 -7.11 -8.94
CA ILE A 188 0.18 -8.02 -9.35
C ILE A 188 0.21 -9.28 -8.45
N PHE A 189 -0.94 -9.66 -7.85
CA PHE A 189 -1.15 -10.74 -6.88
C PHE A 189 -0.46 -10.58 -5.52
N SER A 190 0.23 -9.47 -5.28
CA SER A 190 1.03 -9.25 -4.06
C SER A 190 0.25 -9.43 -2.77
N THR A 191 -0.99 -8.91 -2.69
CA THR A 191 -1.80 -9.01 -1.46
C THR A 191 -2.20 -10.45 -1.15
N TYR A 192 -2.50 -11.26 -2.15
CA TYR A 192 -2.88 -12.67 -1.99
C TYR A 192 -1.71 -13.48 -1.42
N ILE A 193 -0.53 -13.30 -2.00
CA ILE A 193 0.69 -13.99 -1.58
C ILE A 193 1.10 -13.52 -0.19
N SER A 194 1.05 -12.22 0.09
CA SER A 194 1.36 -11.67 1.41
C SER A 194 0.41 -12.18 2.49
N ALA A 195 -0.88 -12.37 2.16
CA ALA A 195 -1.86 -12.96 3.08
C ALA A 195 -1.53 -14.43 3.39
N ASP A 196 -1.16 -15.21 2.39
CA ASP A 196 -0.81 -16.63 2.56
C ASP A 196 0.44 -16.83 3.44
N THR A 197 1.40 -15.91 3.40
CA THR A 197 2.64 -15.98 4.18
C THR A 197 2.51 -15.55 5.64
N LYS A 198 1.37 -14.95 6.05
CA LYS A 198 1.15 -14.46 7.40
C LYS A 198 0.58 -15.55 8.32
N ARG A 199 0.96 -15.49 9.60
CA ARG A 199 0.34 -16.31 10.65
C ARG A 199 -0.83 -15.56 11.29
N TYR A 200 -1.94 -16.25 11.49
CA TYR A 200 -3.15 -15.71 12.09
C TYR A 200 -3.51 -16.49 13.35
N TYR A 201 -4.17 -15.80 14.28
CA TYR A 201 -4.49 -16.40 15.57
C TYR A 201 -5.67 -17.39 15.50
N TYR A 202 -6.72 -17.10 14.70
CA TYR A 202 -7.93 -17.90 14.52
C TYR A 202 -8.62 -17.55 13.19
N ASP A 203 -9.61 -18.34 12.78
CA ASP A 203 -10.13 -18.29 11.40
C ASP A 203 -10.90 -16.99 11.08
N ALA A 204 -11.76 -16.49 11.99
CA ALA A 204 -12.46 -15.22 11.76
C ALA A 204 -11.49 -14.06 11.63
N HIS A 205 -10.43 -14.00 12.46
CA HIS A 205 -9.41 -12.98 12.36
C HIS A 205 -8.65 -13.06 11.02
N ARG A 206 -8.26 -14.29 10.61
CA ARG A 206 -7.63 -14.51 9.31
C ARG A 206 -8.50 -13.99 8.16
N LYS A 207 -9.80 -14.31 8.17
CA LYS A 207 -10.74 -13.85 7.15
C LYS A 207 -10.91 -12.33 7.17
N ALA A 208 -11.08 -11.73 8.36
CA ALA A 208 -11.23 -10.28 8.50
C ALA A 208 -10.00 -9.53 7.99
N VAL A 209 -8.79 -9.94 8.38
CA VAL A 209 -7.55 -9.35 7.87
C VAL A 209 -7.40 -9.57 6.38
N SER A 210 -7.78 -10.75 5.85
CA SER A 210 -7.75 -11.02 4.41
C SER A 210 -8.71 -10.12 3.63
N LEU A 211 -9.93 -9.89 4.14
CA LEU A 211 -10.90 -8.99 3.51
C LEU A 211 -10.39 -7.53 3.43
N LEU A 212 -9.68 -7.08 4.46
CA LEU A 212 -9.06 -5.76 4.48
C LEU A 212 -7.84 -5.69 3.55
N SER A 213 -6.89 -6.62 3.71
CA SER A 213 -5.63 -6.59 2.96
C SER A 213 -5.80 -6.90 1.47
N ASN A 214 -6.87 -7.60 1.09
CA ASN A 214 -7.23 -7.87 -0.31
C ASN A 214 -8.37 -6.96 -0.80
N GLY A 215 -8.76 -5.94 -0.03
CA GLY A 215 -9.81 -5.00 -0.37
C GLY A 215 -9.33 -3.81 -1.21
N THR A 216 -10.29 -3.02 -1.72
CA THR A 216 -10.01 -1.78 -2.47
C THR A 216 -9.17 -0.78 -1.67
N ILE A 217 -9.32 -0.76 -0.34
CA ILE A 217 -8.59 0.12 0.58
C ILE A 217 -7.09 -0.19 0.66
N SER A 218 -6.67 -1.39 0.30
CA SER A 218 -5.26 -1.81 0.34
C SER A 218 -4.50 -1.51 -0.96
N THR A 219 -5.20 -1.08 -2.00
CA THR A 219 -4.59 -0.87 -3.33
C THR A 219 -3.61 0.30 -3.38
N GLY A 220 -3.75 1.30 -2.50
CA GLY A 220 -3.05 2.59 -2.56
C GLY A 220 -3.78 3.64 -3.39
N LEU A 221 -4.82 3.25 -4.13
CA LEU A 221 -5.64 4.18 -4.91
C LEU A 221 -6.57 5.02 -4.03
N LEU A 222 -7.07 4.48 -2.92
CA LEU A 222 -7.94 5.18 -1.98
C LEU A 222 -7.14 5.78 -0.81
N PRO A 223 -7.60 6.88 -0.19
CA PRO A 223 -6.97 7.48 0.98
C PRO A 223 -6.85 6.48 2.14
N VAL A 224 -5.70 6.49 2.83
CA VAL A 224 -5.43 5.66 4.01
C VAL A 224 -4.97 6.55 5.16
N PHE A 225 -5.89 6.97 6.00
CA PHE A 225 -5.62 7.93 7.08
C PHE A 225 -4.62 7.46 8.11
N SER A 226 -4.61 6.19 8.46
CA SER A 226 -3.64 5.63 9.41
C SER A 226 -2.18 5.80 8.99
N MET A 227 -1.94 6.21 7.75
CA MET A 227 -0.60 6.40 7.19
C MET A 227 -0.24 7.87 6.93
N VAL A 228 -1.19 8.80 7.06
CA VAL A 228 -0.99 10.23 6.72
C VAL A 228 0.15 10.85 7.52
N GLU A 229 0.23 10.59 8.82
CA GLU A 229 1.30 11.12 9.67
C GLU A 229 2.66 10.49 9.35
N TYR A 230 2.67 9.18 9.11
CA TYR A 230 3.88 8.47 8.74
C TYR A 230 4.48 9.01 7.42
N PHE A 231 3.64 9.35 6.44
CA PHE A 231 4.06 9.89 5.15
C PHE A 231 4.14 11.43 5.11
N GLY A 232 3.52 12.12 6.07
CA GLY A 232 3.42 13.58 6.08
C GLY A 232 2.29 14.13 5.21
N GLY A 233 1.36 13.28 4.78
CA GLY A 233 0.20 13.60 3.95
C GLY A 233 -0.47 12.35 3.38
N ASP A 234 -1.59 12.53 2.70
CA ASP A 234 -2.26 11.47 1.96
C ASP A 234 -1.45 11.13 0.70
N VAL A 235 -1.02 9.87 0.58
CA VAL A 235 -0.23 9.35 -0.55
C VAL A 235 -1.09 8.66 -1.62
N SER A 236 -2.41 8.64 -1.47
CA SER A 236 -3.29 8.00 -2.47
C SER A 236 -3.35 8.78 -3.78
N CYS A 237 -3.84 8.12 -4.83
CA CYS A 237 -4.08 8.77 -6.12
C CYS A 237 -5.28 9.74 -6.09
N LEU A 238 -5.99 9.89 -4.98
CA LEU A 238 -7.03 10.91 -4.77
C LEU A 238 -6.53 12.10 -3.96
N SER A 239 -5.23 12.16 -3.63
CA SER A 239 -4.64 13.27 -2.91
C SER A 239 -4.38 14.47 -3.82
N ASN A 240 -4.79 15.67 -3.39
CA ASN A 240 -4.44 16.94 -4.03
C ASN A 240 -3.72 17.91 -3.08
N THR A 241 -3.41 17.47 -1.85
CA THR A 241 -2.87 18.35 -0.80
C THR A 241 -1.35 18.40 -0.75
N GLY A 242 -0.68 17.40 -1.33
CA GLY A 242 0.77 17.24 -1.24
C GLY A 242 1.26 16.70 0.11
N MET A 243 2.55 16.42 0.18
CA MET A 243 3.19 15.86 1.36
C MET A 243 4.10 16.86 2.03
N LYS A 244 4.02 16.97 3.35
CA LYS A 244 4.96 17.71 4.18
C LYS A 244 6.20 16.85 4.42
N VAL A 245 7.29 17.20 3.76
CA VAL A 245 8.56 16.48 3.89
C VAL A 245 9.61 17.34 4.56
N LYS A 246 10.47 16.70 5.33
CA LYS A 246 11.63 17.32 5.93
C LYS A 246 12.78 17.27 4.92
N VAL A 247 13.21 18.41 4.42
CA VAL A 247 14.33 18.54 3.48
C VAL A 247 15.54 19.13 4.18
N GLN A 248 16.71 18.64 3.84
CA GLN A 248 17.97 19.23 4.30
C GLN A 248 18.42 20.29 3.31
N LYS A 249 18.65 21.50 3.80
CA LYS A 249 19.20 22.61 3.02
C LYS A 249 20.58 22.98 3.51
N ILE A 250 21.37 23.53 2.61
CA ILE A 250 22.70 24.01 2.92
C ILE A 250 22.65 25.55 3.02
N LYS A 251 23.08 26.07 4.16
CA LYS A 251 23.29 27.50 4.38
C LYS A 251 24.76 27.81 4.22
N ASN A 252 25.08 29.00 3.71
CA ASN A 252 26.44 29.48 3.50
C ASN A 252 27.28 28.56 2.59
N LEU A 253 26.69 28.06 1.51
CA LEU A 253 27.39 27.20 0.55
C LEU A 253 28.68 27.87 0.03
N GLY A 254 29.79 27.11 0.04
CA GLY A 254 31.10 27.63 -0.40
C GLY A 254 31.86 28.45 0.64
N ARG A 255 31.43 28.43 1.92
CA ARG A 255 32.06 29.08 3.05
C ARG A 255 32.46 28.07 4.12
N ASP A 256 33.43 28.41 4.96
CA ASP A 256 33.86 27.52 6.07
C ASP A 256 32.87 27.44 7.23
N ASP A 257 31.90 28.37 7.26
CA ASP A 257 30.74 28.34 8.16
C ASP A 257 29.49 27.67 7.50
N MET A 258 29.69 26.90 6.44
CA MET A 258 28.66 26.12 5.79
C MET A 258 28.02 25.15 6.80
N CYS A 259 26.70 25.14 6.85
CA CYS A 259 25.96 24.20 7.71
C CYS A 259 24.72 23.64 7.01
N ILE A 260 24.36 22.44 7.41
CA ILE A 260 23.13 21.78 6.98
C ILE A 260 22.05 22.08 8.03
N TYR A 261 20.88 22.48 7.58
CA TYR A 261 19.70 22.65 8.43
C TYR A 261 18.49 21.99 7.84
N ASP A 262 17.55 21.61 8.70
CA ASP A 262 16.31 20.98 8.31
C ASP A 262 15.21 22.02 8.08
N GLU A 263 14.49 21.90 6.98
CA GLU A 263 13.31 22.71 6.66
C GLU A 263 12.16 21.81 6.23
N TYR A 264 10.92 22.22 6.52
CA TYR A 264 9.74 21.50 6.05
C TYR A 264 9.22 22.15 4.77
N GLU A 265 9.09 21.36 3.72
CA GLU A 265 8.49 21.77 2.45
C GLU A 265 7.25 20.93 2.15
N ILE A 266 6.27 21.53 1.46
CA ILE A 266 5.14 20.79 0.91
C ILE A 266 5.48 20.43 -0.53
N ILE A 267 5.74 19.15 -0.78
CA ILE A 267 5.95 18.65 -2.13
C ILE A 267 4.60 18.22 -2.69
N LYS A 268 4.21 18.83 -3.80
CA LYS A 268 3.01 18.48 -4.55
C LYS A 268 3.41 17.88 -5.89
N THR A 269 2.76 16.80 -6.28
CA THR A 269 2.78 16.27 -7.63
C THR A 269 1.35 16.20 -8.15
N TYR A 270 1.18 16.42 -9.43
CA TYR A 270 -0.15 16.45 -10.07
C TYR A 270 -0.24 15.45 -11.22
N LEU A 271 0.80 14.65 -11.42
CA LEU A 271 0.87 13.73 -12.54
C LEU A 271 -0.26 12.68 -12.52
N HIS A 272 -0.76 12.35 -11.34
CA HIS A 272 -1.87 11.42 -11.14
C HIS A 272 -3.26 12.06 -11.27
N LEU A 273 -3.34 13.40 -11.31
CA LEU A 273 -4.60 14.14 -11.38
C LEU A 273 -4.89 14.60 -12.81
N PRO A 274 -6.15 14.64 -13.26
CA PRO A 274 -6.50 15.10 -14.59
C PRO A 274 -6.19 16.58 -14.83
N TYR A 275 -6.08 17.40 -13.78
CA TYR A 275 -5.54 18.77 -13.75
C TYR A 275 -5.26 19.22 -12.30
N ASN A 276 -4.44 20.27 -12.14
CA ASN A 276 -3.89 20.68 -10.84
C ASN A 276 -4.90 21.06 -9.76
N GLU A 277 -6.00 21.76 -10.12
CA GLU A 277 -6.96 22.27 -9.16
C GLU A 277 -8.18 21.36 -8.98
N VAL A 278 -8.12 20.13 -9.44
CA VAL A 278 -9.22 19.18 -9.27
C VAL A 278 -9.41 18.82 -7.80
N GLU A 279 -10.66 18.65 -7.41
CA GLU A 279 -11.05 18.11 -6.09
C GLU A 279 -11.52 16.65 -6.27
N PRO A 280 -10.62 15.66 -6.18
CA PRO A 280 -10.90 14.27 -6.53
C PRO A 280 -12.06 13.66 -5.74
N LEU A 281 -12.18 14.04 -4.46
CA LEU A 281 -13.19 13.51 -3.55
C LEU A 281 -14.63 13.91 -3.93
N ASN A 282 -14.80 14.83 -4.88
CA ASN A 282 -16.12 15.21 -5.39
C ASN A 282 -16.66 14.26 -6.46
N PHE A 283 -15.86 13.31 -6.95
CA PHE A 283 -16.19 12.38 -8.03
C PHE A 283 -16.46 10.95 -7.54
N VAL A 284 -16.87 10.77 -6.29
CA VAL A 284 -17.17 9.45 -5.72
C VAL A 284 -18.20 8.67 -6.54
N ASP A 285 -19.25 9.33 -7.02
CA ASP A 285 -20.30 8.71 -7.83
C ASP A 285 -19.74 8.20 -9.17
N ASP A 286 -18.85 8.98 -9.81
CA ASP A 286 -18.21 8.58 -11.06
C ASP A 286 -17.25 7.39 -10.84
N ILE A 287 -16.50 7.36 -9.73
CA ILE A 287 -15.64 6.25 -9.33
C ILE A 287 -16.48 4.99 -9.10
N LEU A 288 -17.56 5.08 -8.31
CA LEU A 288 -18.46 3.95 -8.04
C LEU A 288 -19.09 3.42 -9.31
N LYS A 289 -19.53 4.31 -10.20
CA LYS A 289 -20.08 3.94 -11.52
C LYS A 289 -19.07 3.18 -12.37
N GLY A 290 -17.81 3.63 -12.41
CA GLY A 290 -16.75 2.94 -13.13
C GLY A 290 -16.44 1.57 -12.55
N PHE A 291 -16.44 1.44 -11.22
CA PHE A 291 -16.28 0.17 -10.52
C PHE A 291 -17.43 -0.82 -10.84
N GLU A 292 -18.66 -0.34 -10.88
CA GLU A 292 -19.84 -1.12 -11.28
C GLU A 292 -19.76 -1.59 -12.73
N GLU A 293 -19.40 -0.70 -13.65
CA GLU A 293 -19.22 -1.05 -15.06
C GLU A 293 -18.17 -2.13 -15.25
N ALA A 294 -17.03 -2.01 -14.55
CA ALA A 294 -16.01 -3.04 -14.58
C ALA A 294 -16.52 -4.37 -14.02
N THR A 295 -17.37 -4.34 -12.99
CA THR A 295 -18.01 -5.54 -12.45
C THR A 295 -18.91 -6.23 -13.49
N GLU A 296 -19.69 -5.45 -14.27
CA GLU A 296 -20.53 -6.00 -15.33
C GLU A 296 -19.70 -6.54 -16.51
N ILE A 297 -18.64 -5.82 -16.91
CA ILE A 297 -17.69 -6.30 -17.91
C ILE A 297 -17.07 -7.64 -17.47
N TRP A 298 -16.64 -7.73 -16.19
CA TRP A 298 -16.10 -8.97 -15.64
C TRP A 298 -17.07 -10.15 -15.78
N LYS A 299 -18.36 -9.95 -15.48
CA LYS A 299 -19.37 -11.02 -15.61
C LYS A 299 -19.46 -11.57 -17.03
N THR A 300 -19.33 -10.71 -18.03
CA THR A 300 -19.39 -11.09 -19.46
C THR A 300 -18.08 -11.66 -19.98
N LYS A 301 -16.94 -11.21 -19.44
CA LYS A 301 -15.57 -11.59 -19.88
C LYS A 301 -14.89 -12.61 -18.96
N LYS A 302 -15.63 -13.21 -18.04
CA LYS A 302 -15.10 -14.11 -17.00
C LYS A 302 -14.25 -15.26 -17.55
N ASP A 303 -14.68 -15.89 -18.63
CA ASP A 303 -13.97 -17.05 -19.20
C ASP A 303 -12.69 -16.61 -19.92
N GLU A 304 -12.71 -15.45 -20.58
CA GLU A 304 -11.54 -14.84 -21.20
C GLU A 304 -10.52 -14.46 -20.11
N ALA A 305 -10.97 -13.81 -19.03
CA ALA A 305 -10.14 -13.46 -17.87
C ALA A 305 -9.53 -14.72 -17.22
N LYS A 306 -10.32 -15.78 -17.04
CA LYS A 306 -9.85 -17.08 -16.54
C LYS A 306 -8.70 -17.62 -17.39
N TYR A 307 -8.87 -17.61 -18.71
CA TYR A 307 -7.84 -18.09 -19.62
C TYR A 307 -6.54 -17.30 -19.47
N VAL A 308 -6.62 -15.96 -19.48
CA VAL A 308 -5.44 -15.09 -19.32
C VAL A 308 -4.76 -15.31 -17.98
N ILE A 309 -5.54 -15.33 -16.89
CA ILE A 309 -5.00 -15.51 -15.52
C ILE A 309 -4.32 -16.86 -15.39
N LEU A 310 -4.98 -17.96 -15.76
CA LEU A 310 -4.42 -19.31 -15.60
C LEU A 310 -3.22 -19.57 -16.52
N LYS A 311 -3.19 -18.97 -17.72
CA LYS A 311 -2.12 -19.19 -18.70
C LYS A 311 -0.93 -18.26 -18.49
N LYS A 312 -1.18 -16.94 -18.39
CA LYS A 312 -0.12 -15.91 -18.30
C LYS A 312 0.25 -15.58 -16.88
N GLY A 313 -0.68 -15.71 -15.92
CA GLY A 313 -0.44 -15.43 -14.50
C GLY A 313 0.70 -16.25 -13.87
N LYS A 314 0.94 -17.48 -14.38
CA LYS A 314 2.07 -18.32 -13.94
C LYS A 314 3.45 -17.68 -14.15
N SER A 315 3.57 -16.77 -15.10
CA SER A 315 4.82 -16.08 -15.42
C SER A 315 4.94 -14.68 -14.80
N VAL A 316 3.91 -14.23 -14.09
CA VAL A 316 3.94 -12.98 -13.32
C VAL A 316 4.94 -13.11 -12.18
N GLU A 317 5.77 -12.08 -12.00
CA GLU A 317 6.70 -11.93 -10.88
C GLU A 317 6.18 -10.85 -9.95
N SER A 318 5.58 -11.27 -8.85
CA SER A 318 4.95 -10.35 -7.90
C SER A 318 5.99 -9.80 -6.92
N ARG A 319 6.10 -8.49 -6.82
CA ARG A 319 6.85 -7.84 -5.73
C ARG A 319 6.11 -8.02 -4.41
N ILE A 320 6.79 -8.55 -3.41
CA ILE A 320 6.25 -8.77 -2.07
C ILE A 320 6.79 -7.71 -1.12
N ILE A 321 5.88 -6.94 -0.53
CA ILE A 321 6.24 -5.87 0.40
C ILE A 321 6.28 -6.44 1.82
N LEU A 322 7.48 -6.82 2.28
CA LEU A 322 7.71 -7.34 3.63
C LEU A 322 7.91 -6.23 4.67
N ALA A 323 8.35 -5.06 4.23
CA ALA A 323 8.46 -3.85 5.02
C ALA A 323 8.35 -2.63 4.09
N MET A 324 7.89 -1.49 4.62
CA MET A 324 7.72 -0.27 3.83
C MET A 324 9.06 0.26 3.32
N SER A 325 9.15 0.57 2.02
CA SER A 325 10.35 1.13 1.37
C SER A 325 10.87 2.38 2.08
N LYS A 326 9.97 3.21 2.63
CA LYS A 326 10.33 4.41 3.40
C LYS A 326 11.16 4.09 4.65
N ALA A 327 10.93 2.96 5.33
CA ALA A 327 11.74 2.53 6.47
C ALA A 327 13.18 2.22 6.05
N TYR A 328 13.34 1.47 4.96
CA TYR A 328 14.66 1.17 4.39
C TYR A 328 15.35 2.42 3.85
N SER A 329 14.62 3.30 3.15
CA SER A 329 15.13 4.57 2.64
C SER A 329 15.64 5.49 3.76
N LYS A 330 14.94 5.50 4.92
CA LYS A 330 15.41 6.23 6.11
C LYS A 330 16.75 5.67 6.61
N ILE A 331 16.89 4.35 6.70
CA ILE A 331 18.14 3.70 7.11
C ILE A 331 19.26 4.03 6.10
N CYS A 332 19.00 3.92 4.80
CA CYS A 332 19.96 4.28 3.75
C CYS A 332 20.44 5.74 3.88
N ARG A 333 19.54 6.69 4.17
CA ARG A 333 19.91 8.10 4.37
C ARG A 333 20.77 8.30 5.61
N MET A 334 20.48 7.60 6.72
CA MET A 334 21.28 7.69 7.94
C MET A 334 22.75 7.29 7.71
N ARG A 335 23.03 6.42 6.75
CA ARG A 335 24.39 6.09 6.34
C ARG A 335 25.23 7.32 5.99
N SER A 336 24.62 8.38 5.48
CA SER A 336 25.29 9.63 5.10
C SER A 336 25.58 10.57 6.26
N GLU A 337 25.04 10.32 7.45
CA GLU A 337 25.28 11.13 8.63
C GLU A 337 26.71 10.95 9.18
N VAL A 338 27.32 12.04 9.65
CA VAL A 338 28.71 12.07 10.14
C VAL A 338 28.99 10.98 11.17
N ALA A 339 28.11 10.81 12.15
CA ALA A 339 28.29 9.83 13.24
C ALA A 339 28.42 8.37 12.76
N TYR A 340 27.77 8.03 11.64
CA TYR A 340 27.85 6.70 11.03
C TYR A 340 29.00 6.58 10.02
N ARG A 341 29.46 7.72 9.45
CA ARG A 341 30.65 7.77 8.59
C ARG A 341 31.95 7.68 9.37
N GLU A 342 31.99 8.28 10.56
CA GLU A 342 33.15 8.17 11.46
C GLU A 342 33.31 6.76 12.04
N ASP A 343 32.21 6.09 12.34
CA ASP A 343 32.20 4.73 12.89
C ASP A 343 31.12 3.88 12.23
N PHE A 344 31.49 3.22 11.16
CA PHE A 344 30.57 2.39 10.37
C PHE A 344 29.93 1.25 11.19
N LYS A 345 30.56 0.79 12.27
CA LYS A 345 29.98 -0.21 13.18
C LYS A 345 28.70 0.30 13.84
N LYS A 346 28.56 1.60 14.04
CA LYS A 346 27.31 2.18 14.55
C LYS A 346 26.17 2.02 13.52
N TYR A 347 26.47 2.18 12.24
CA TYR A 347 25.50 1.95 11.17
C TYR A 347 25.10 0.46 11.08
N GLU A 348 26.06 -0.46 11.18
CA GLU A 348 25.75 -1.89 11.24
C GLU A 348 24.84 -2.25 12.42
N LYS A 349 25.10 -1.68 13.62
CA LYS A 349 24.22 -1.83 14.79
C LYS A 349 22.82 -1.24 14.56
N LEU A 350 22.70 -0.16 13.80
CA LEU A 350 21.40 0.37 13.42
C LEU A 350 20.63 -0.63 12.55
N ILE A 351 21.29 -1.25 11.55
CA ILE A 351 20.68 -2.27 10.70
C ILE A 351 20.24 -3.48 11.54
N GLU A 352 21.02 -3.88 12.56
CA GLU A 352 20.65 -4.99 13.44
C GLU A 352 19.33 -4.81 14.16
N LYS A 353 18.86 -3.56 14.38
CA LYS A 353 17.55 -3.28 14.96
C LYS A 353 16.38 -3.77 14.09
N LEU A 354 16.61 -4.01 12.80
CA LEU A 354 15.58 -4.62 11.94
C LEU A 354 15.11 -5.98 12.48
N LYS A 355 15.98 -6.75 13.14
CA LYS A 355 15.63 -8.04 13.75
C LYS A 355 14.52 -7.94 14.80
N SER A 356 14.32 -6.77 15.41
CA SER A 356 13.26 -6.56 16.41
C SER A 356 11.88 -6.31 15.80
N PHE A 357 11.77 -6.16 14.48
CA PHE A 357 10.51 -5.86 13.79
C PHE A 357 9.80 -7.09 13.21
N GLY A 358 10.03 -8.28 13.76
CA GLY A 358 9.31 -9.50 13.38
C GLY A 358 10.19 -10.73 13.22
N ASP A 359 9.63 -11.81 12.67
CA ASP A 359 10.34 -13.07 12.40
C ASP A 359 11.37 -12.89 11.28
N TYR A 360 12.58 -12.53 11.66
CA TYR A 360 13.70 -12.44 10.74
C TYR A 360 14.50 -13.74 10.72
N ASP A 361 14.49 -14.43 9.59
CA ASP A 361 15.48 -15.48 9.37
C ASP A 361 16.87 -14.90 9.01
N ALA A 362 17.92 -15.69 9.23
CA ALA A 362 19.30 -15.26 9.02
C ALA A 362 19.60 -14.90 7.56
N ILE A 363 18.96 -15.58 6.60
CA ILE A 363 19.16 -15.35 5.16
C ILE A 363 18.56 -14.01 4.77
N ARG A 364 17.30 -13.77 5.15
CA ARG A 364 16.62 -12.50 4.92
C ARG A 364 17.43 -11.34 5.49
N PHE A 365 17.82 -11.45 6.76
CA PHE A 365 18.60 -10.39 7.42
C PHE A 365 19.94 -10.13 6.70
N SER A 366 20.64 -11.17 6.27
CA SER A 366 21.90 -11.04 5.53
C SER A 366 21.71 -10.32 4.20
N CYS A 367 20.65 -10.63 3.46
CA CYS A 367 20.31 -9.95 2.21
C CYS A 367 19.98 -8.48 2.43
N GLU A 368 19.15 -8.16 3.43
CA GLU A 368 18.81 -6.77 3.78
C GLU A 368 20.05 -5.97 4.22
N ARG A 369 20.88 -6.55 5.06
CA ARG A 369 22.12 -5.91 5.49
C ARG A 369 23.04 -5.58 4.31
N ILE A 370 23.25 -6.52 3.38
CA ILE A 370 24.07 -6.29 2.20
C ILE A 370 23.48 -5.20 1.32
N ALA A 371 22.17 -5.22 1.07
CA ALA A 371 21.50 -4.20 0.27
C ALA A 371 21.66 -2.80 0.89
N LEU A 372 21.38 -2.64 2.19
CA LEU A 372 21.45 -1.35 2.90
C LEU A 372 22.88 -0.81 3.01
N ILE A 373 23.88 -1.68 3.20
CA ILE A 373 25.29 -1.28 3.18
C ILE A 373 25.69 -0.72 1.82
N ASN A 374 25.14 -1.25 0.73
CA ASN A 374 25.41 -0.79 -0.63
C ASN A 374 24.46 0.35 -1.08
N GLY A 375 23.66 0.93 -0.19
CA GLY A 375 22.74 2.02 -0.52
C GLY A 375 21.57 1.59 -1.42
N ASN A 376 21.18 0.32 -1.35
CA ASN A 376 20.04 -0.24 -2.07
C ASN A 376 18.87 -0.53 -1.13
N ILE A 377 17.65 -0.35 -1.61
CA ILE A 377 16.44 -0.75 -0.90
C ILE A 377 16.19 -2.23 -1.15
N PRO A 378 16.04 -3.08 -0.08
CA PRO A 378 15.71 -4.48 -0.23
C PRO A 378 14.40 -4.69 -0.98
N CYS A 379 14.36 -5.65 -1.89
CA CYS A 379 13.19 -5.99 -2.68
C CYS A 379 13.01 -7.51 -2.76
N TYR A 380 11.77 -7.97 -2.65
CA TYR A 380 11.42 -9.39 -2.61
C TYR A 380 10.41 -9.73 -3.69
N TYR A 381 10.51 -10.93 -4.23
CA TYR A 381 9.69 -11.38 -5.33
C TYR A 381 9.15 -12.78 -5.08
N TRP A 382 8.03 -13.06 -5.72
CA TRP A 382 7.44 -14.39 -5.82
C TRP A 382 6.96 -14.64 -7.25
N ASN A 383 7.09 -15.87 -7.72
CA ASN A 383 6.33 -16.39 -8.85
C ASN A 383 5.99 -17.86 -8.58
N GLU A 384 5.01 -18.43 -9.29
CA GLU A 384 4.56 -19.79 -9.03
C GLU A 384 5.67 -20.84 -9.16
N SER A 385 6.60 -20.66 -10.12
CA SER A 385 7.72 -21.59 -10.36
C SER A 385 8.81 -21.48 -9.31
N ALA A 386 8.79 -20.42 -8.52
CA ALA A 386 9.82 -19.98 -7.62
C ALA A 386 9.29 -19.78 -6.20
N ASN A 387 8.68 -20.81 -5.64
CA ASN A 387 8.42 -20.91 -4.22
C ASN A 387 9.66 -21.52 -3.51
N PRO A 388 10.28 -20.87 -2.52
CA PRO A 388 9.84 -19.75 -1.68
C PRO A 388 10.04 -18.35 -2.29
N VAL A 389 9.64 -17.31 -1.52
CA VAL A 389 9.94 -15.89 -1.82
C VAL A 389 11.46 -15.70 -1.93
N TYR A 390 11.88 -14.83 -2.83
CA TYR A 390 13.30 -14.63 -3.12
C TYR A 390 13.64 -13.15 -3.30
N THR A 391 14.93 -12.88 -3.25
CA THR A 391 15.53 -11.58 -3.61
C THR A 391 16.70 -11.81 -4.55
N TYR A 392 17.21 -10.73 -5.13
CA TYR A 392 18.45 -10.77 -5.89
C TYR A 392 19.57 -10.07 -5.13
N LEU A 393 20.76 -10.71 -5.12
CA LEU A 393 22.02 -10.08 -4.75
C LEU A 393 22.94 -10.13 -5.96
N LYS A 394 23.16 -8.97 -6.57
CA LYS A 394 23.78 -8.83 -7.91
C LYS A 394 22.95 -9.62 -8.94
N LYS A 395 23.55 -10.63 -9.59
CA LYS A 395 22.85 -11.50 -10.56
C LYS A 395 22.32 -12.81 -9.94
N ASN A 396 22.59 -13.05 -8.65
CA ASN A 396 22.22 -14.29 -7.99
C ASN A 396 20.87 -14.18 -7.30
N ARG A 397 19.97 -15.10 -7.61
CA ARG A 397 18.74 -15.27 -6.90
C ARG A 397 18.97 -15.98 -5.57
N ILE A 398 18.48 -15.40 -4.48
CA ILE A 398 18.57 -15.93 -3.12
C ILE A 398 17.17 -16.16 -2.59
N ASN A 399 16.84 -17.41 -2.30
CA ASN A 399 15.57 -17.77 -1.66
C ASN A 399 15.64 -17.44 -0.17
N ILE A 400 14.56 -16.82 0.36
CA ILE A 400 14.41 -16.59 1.80
C ILE A 400 13.45 -17.62 2.39
N SER A 401 13.44 -17.76 3.73
CA SER A 401 12.64 -18.80 4.40
C SER A 401 11.13 -18.52 4.46
N ILE A 402 10.64 -17.58 3.68
CA ILE A 402 9.22 -17.27 3.53
C ILE A 402 8.70 -17.99 2.28
N SER A 403 7.71 -18.87 2.44
CA SER A 403 7.06 -19.55 1.33
C SER A 403 5.57 -19.20 1.27
N SER A 404 5.07 -19.11 0.05
CA SER A 404 3.63 -19.12 -0.22
C SER A 404 3.27 -20.49 -0.82
N HIS A 405 2.16 -21.05 -0.37
CA HIS A 405 1.66 -22.33 -0.90
C HIS A 405 0.69 -22.13 -2.07
N LEU A 406 0.37 -20.87 -2.41
CA LEU A 406 -0.56 -20.52 -3.47
C LEU A 406 -0.05 -20.93 -4.85
N LYS A 407 -0.98 -21.46 -5.64
CA LYS A 407 -0.84 -21.67 -7.09
C LYS A 407 -1.77 -20.70 -7.81
N ILE A 408 -1.54 -20.51 -9.10
CA ILE A 408 -2.39 -19.60 -9.89
C ILE A 408 -3.86 -20.04 -9.90
N GLU A 409 -4.12 -21.35 -9.79
CA GLU A 409 -5.46 -21.91 -9.65
C GLU A 409 -6.14 -21.50 -8.32
N ASP A 410 -5.36 -21.34 -7.25
CA ASP A 410 -5.87 -20.87 -5.96
C ASP A 410 -6.09 -19.35 -6.00
N ILE A 411 -5.20 -18.60 -6.64
CA ILE A 411 -5.41 -17.17 -6.93
C ILE A 411 -6.72 -16.98 -7.72
N TRP A 412 -6.98 -17.81 -8.73
CA TRP A 412 -8.25 -17.77 -9.44
C TRP A 412 -9.47 -17.98 -8.54
N LYS A 413 -9.41 -18.92 -7.60
CA LYS A 413 -10.49 -19.14 -6.60
C LYS A 413 -10.68 -17.93 -5.70
N ILE A 414 -9.58 -17.29 -5.28
CA ILE A 414 -9.62 -16.04 -4.49
C ILE A 414 -10.32 -14.95 -5.31
N ILE A 415 -9.94 -14.74 -6.56
CA ILE A 415 -10.57 -13.77 -7.45
C ILE A 415 -12.07 -14.04 -7.60
N LEU A 416 -12.49 -15.29 -7.78
CA LEU A 416 -13.91 -15.64 -7.85
C LEU A 416 -14.67 -15.27 -6.57
N ASN A 417 -14.06 -15.43 -5.42
CA ASN A 417 -14.64 -15.00 -4.15
C ASN A 417 -14.71 -13.47 -4.05
N GLN A 418 -13.69 -12.76 -4.51
CA GLN A 418 -13.65 -11.29 -4.51
C GLN A 418 -14.79 -10.68 -5.33
N VAL A 419 -15.15 -11.27 -6.47
CA VAL A 419 -16.23 -10.78 -7.33
C VAL A 419 -17.62 -11.32 -6.95
N SER A 420 -17.77 -11.97 -5.78
CA SER A 420 -19.08 -12.33 -5.26
C SER A 420 -19.93 -11.08 -4.99
N SER A 421 -21.25 -11.21 -5.12
CA SER A 421 -22.15 -10.07 -4.91
C SER A 421 -21.98 -9.42 -3.53
N GLU A 422 -21.77 -10.22 -2.49
CA GLU A 422 -21.53 -9.75 -1.13
C GLU A 422 -20.25 -8.92 -1.03
N ASN A 423 -19.14 -9.42 -1.59
CA ASN A 423 -17.87 -8.70 -1.56
C ASN A 423 -17.90 -7.44 -2.42
N ILE A 424 -18.55 -7.45 -3.58
CA ILE A 424 -18.71 -6.23 -4.40
C ILE A 424 -19.50 -5.15 -3.64
N ILE A 425 -20.58 -5.51 -2.94
CA ILE A 425 -21.33 -4.57 -2.10
C ILE A 425 -20.42 -3.99 -1.01
N ARG A 426 -19.66 -4.85 -0.32
CA ARG A 426 -18.71 -4.44 0.72
C ARG A 426 -17.62 -3.50 0.17
N GLN A 427 -17.06 -3.79 -1.00
CA GLN A 427 -16.05 -2.93 -1.61
C GLN A 427 -16.60 -1.56 -2.01
N LYS A 428 -17.82 -1.50 -2.53
CA LYS A 428 -18.49 -0.23 -2.82
C LYS A 428 -18.68 0.61 -1.55
N GLN A 429 -19.06 -0.02 -0.45
CA GLN A 429 -19.16 0.64 0.85
C GLN A 429 -17.79 1.17 1.31
N TYR A 430 -16.72 0.38 1.17
CA TYR A 430 -15.37 0.83 1.51
C TYR A 430 -14.94 2.04 0.69
N ILE A 431 -15.22 2.07 -0.61
CA ILE A 431 -14.91 3.19 -1.49
C ILE A 431 -15.66 4.45 -1.02
N GLU A 432 -16.97 4.34 -0.83
CA GLU A 432 -17.83 5.45 -0.43
C GLU A 432 -17.43 6.01 0.93
N ASP A 433 -17.37 5.17 1.96
CA ASP A 433 -17.05 5.57 3.33
C ASP A 433 -15.66 6.19 3.43
N THR A 434 -14.67 5.61 2.75
CA THR A 434 -13.30 6.14 2.76
C THR A 434 -13.26 7.54 2.15
N ILE A 435 -13.89 7.76 1.00
CA ILE A 435 -13.90 9.07 0.33
C ILE A 435 -14.69 10.08 1.15
N GLN A 436 -15.87 9.72 1.66
CA GLN A 436 -16.70 10.62 2.47
C GLN A 436 -16.03 11.00 3.79
N THR A 437 -15.39 10.04 4.46
CA THR A 437 -14.65 10.29 5.70
C THR A 437 -13.48 11.22 5.43
N THR A 438 -12.72 10.99 4.35
CA THR A 438 -11.64 11.88 3.92
C THR A 438 -12.12 13.29 3.71
N LYS A 439 -13.21 13.44 2.95
CA LYS A 439 -13.83 14.74 2.67
C LYS A 439 -14.25 15.46 3.95
N ALA A 440 -14.86 14.75 4.90
CA ALA A 440 -15.26 15.30 6.19
C ALA A 440 -14.06 15.74 7.04
N MET A 441 -12.94 15.00 7.00
CA MET A 441 -11.74 15.33 7.75
C MET A 441 -10.96 16.52 7.16
N VAL A 442 -10.92 16.63 5.83
CA VAL A 442 -10.29 17.77 5.13
C VAL A 442 -11.11 19.03 5.32
N ALA A 443 -12.44 18.92 5.33
CA ALA A 443 -13.38 20.03 5.50
C ALA A 443 -13.56 20.47 6.95
N ARG A 444 -12.67 20.09 7.91
CA ARG A 444 -12.78 20.54 9.31
C ARG A 444 -13.00 22.06 9.35
N PRO A 445 -14.15 22.55 9.78
CA PRO A 445 -14.32 23.98 9.94
C PRO A 445 -13.38 24.42 11.06
N GLU A 446 -12.60 25.48 10.82
CA GLU A 446 -12.14 26.31 11.91
C GLU A 446 -13.32 26.50 12.87
N GLU A 447 -13.16 26.23 14.13
CA GLU A 447 -14.14 26.23 15.23
C GLU A 447 -15.31 27.24 15.04
N LYS A 448 -16.17 26.98 14.11
CA LYS A 448 -17.48 27.62 14.08
C LYS A 448 -18.33 26.82 15.02
N SER A 449 -18.60 27.41 16.19
CA SER A 449 -19.62 26.93 17.12
C SER A 449 -20.80 26.39 16.33
N ILE A 450 -21.07 25.10 16.45
CA ILE A 450 -22.25 24.47 15.86
C ILE A 450 -23.43 25.15 16.55
N MET A 451 -23.96 26.19 15.95
CA MET A 451 -25.29 26.67 16.32
C MET A 451 -26.22 25.52 15.95
N LEU A 452 -26.65 24.79 16.97
CA LEU A 452 -27.77 23.87 16.85
C LEU A 452 -28.95 24.72 16.37
N SER A 453 -29.17 24.74 15.03
CA SER A 453 -30.39 25.29 14.47
C SER A 453 -31.55 24.60 15.19
N ASN A 454 -32.58 25.35 15.57
CA ASN A 454 -33.83 24.79 16.08
C ASN A 454 -34.42 23.88 15.01
N ARG A 455 -33.92 22.63 14.93
CA ARG A 455 -34.57 21.60 14.15
C ARG A 455 -35.86 21.30 14.87
N ASN A 456 -36.99 21.50 14.16
CA ASN A 456 -38.27 21.02 14.60
C ASN A 456 -38.12 19.62 15.14
N ARG A 457 -38.32 19.42 16.46
CA ARG A 457 -38.33 18.10 17.08
C ARG A 457 -39.49 17.35 16.45
N THR A 458 -39.20 16.53 15.45
CA THR A 458 -40.18 15.55 14.97
C THR A 458 -40.36 14.55 16.11
N GLU A 459 -41.55 14.44 16.66
CA GLU A 459 -41.90 13.37 17.58
C GLU A 459 -41.63 12.02 16.89
N CYS A 460 -40.74 11.25 17.49
CA CYS A 460 -40.36 9.95 16.99
C CYS A 460 -41.25 8.90 17.68
N SER A 461 -42.11 8.22 16.93
CA SER A 461 -42.95 7.17 17.52
C SER A 461 -42.07 5.99 18.00
N PRO A 462 -42.50 5.27 19.05
CA PRO A 462 -41.81 4.07 19.50
C PRO A 462 -41.60 3.02 18.39
N GLU A 463 -42.54 2.90 17.46
CA GLU A 463 -42.49 2.00 16.31
C GLU A 463 -41.39 2.39 15.34
N LYS A 464 -41.23 3.69 15.10
CA LYS A 464 -40.14 4.20 14.25
C LYS A 464 -38.79 3.96 14.89
N ILE A 465 -38.65 4.19 16.20
CA ILE A 465 -37.40 3.89 16.96
C ILE A 465 -37.07 2.40 16.85
N LYS A 466 -38.06 1.51 17.07
CA LYS A 466 -37.86 0.04 16.95
C LYS A 466 -37.44 -0.36 15.54
N SER A 467 -38.06 0.24 14.51
CA SER A 467 -37.70 -0.02 13.11
C SER A 467 -36.26 0.40 12.81
N GLU A 468 -35.86 1.58 13.23
CA GLU A 468 -34.49 2.06 13.01
C GLU A 468 -33.47 1.23 13.83
N TYR A 469 -33.80 0.85 15.06
CA TYR A 469 -32.95 -0.03 15.88
C TYR A 469 -32.73 -1.38 15.20
N LYS A 470 -33.79 -1.95 14.63
CA LYS A 470 -33.71 -3.21 13.87
C LYS A 470 -32.79 -3.06 12.66
N LYS A 471 -32.90 -1.99 11.87
CA LYS A 471 -32.01 -1.73 10.72
C LYS A 471 -30.53 -1.62 11.14
N VAL A 472 -30.25 -0.96 12.26
CA VAL A 472 -28.89 -0.84 12.78
C VAL A 472 -28.34 -2.22 13.15
N VAL A 473 -29.13 -3.05 13.85
CA VAL A 473 -28.69 -4.40 14.24
C VAL A 473 -28.55 -5.30 13.01
N ASP A 474 -29.48 -5.26 12.06
CA ASP A 474 -29.39 -6.00 10.81
C ASP A 474 -28.08 -5.65 10.07
N ASN A 475 -27.70 -4.38 10.02
CA ASN A 475 -26.44 -3.94 9.42
C ASN A 475 -25.21 -4.49 10.18
N ILE A 476 -25.21 -4.46 11.52
CA ILE A 476 -24.13 -5.04 12.33
C ILE A 476 -24.01 -6.54 12.08
N ILE A 477 -25.13 -7.27 11.99
CA ILE A 477 -25.14 -8.71 11.70
C ILE A 477 -24.58 -9.00 10.30
N HIS A 478 -24.91 -8.19 9.31
CA HIS A 478 -24.39 -8.36 7.95
C HIS A 478 -22.87 -8.12 7.83
N GLN A 479 -22.29 -7.39 8.77
CA GLN A 479 -20.85 -7.12 8.79
C GLN A 479 -20.04 -8.16 9.58
N VAL A 480 -20.68 -9.15 10.20
CA VAL A 480 -20.00 -10.25 10.92
C VAL A 480 -19.13 -11.05 9.95
N VAL A 481 -17.92 -11.33 10.37
CA VAL A 481 -16.99 -12.24 9.69
C VAL A 481 -16.90 -13.53 10.52
N GLU A 482 -17.57 -14.58 10.04
CA GLU A 482 -17.64 -15.88 10.72
C GLU A 482 -16.43 -16.76 10.36
N GLY A 483 -15.77 -17.33 11.36
CA GLY A 483 -14.74 -18.35 11.24
C GLY A 483 -15.33 -19.76 11.13
N LYS A 484 -14.62 -20.68 10.47
CA LYS A 484 -14.99 -22.11 10.44
C LYS A 484 -14.80 -22.80 11.80
N ASP A 485 -14.08 -22.17 12.70
CA ASP A 485 -13.79 -22.59 14.06
C ASP A 485 -14.80 -22.04 15.10
N GLY A 486 -15.92 -21.47 14.65
CA GLY A 486 -16.94 -20.87 15.50
C GLY A 486 -16.55 -19.51 16.11
N THR A 487 -15.48 -18.89 15.61
CA THR A 487 -15.10 -17.54 16.01
C THR A 487 -15.78 -16.49 15.13
N VAL A 488 -15.95 -15.27 15.65
CA VAL A 488 -16.50 -14.11 14.91
C VAL A 488 -15.66 -12.87 15.11
N GLU A 489 -15.61 -12.03 14.08
CA GLU A 489 -15.00 -10.69 14.12
C GLU A 489 -15.86 -9.72 13.33
N TRP A 490 -15.62 -8.42 13.54
CA TRP A 490 -16.17 -7.35 12.73
C TRP A 490 -15.07 -6.54 12.09
N ILE A 491 -15.37 -6.03 10.92
CA ILE A 491 -14.60 -4.99 10.25
C ILE A 491 -15.41 -3.71 10.35
N GLY A 492 -14.79 -2.64 10.81
CA GLY A 492 -15.47 -1.37 10.97
C GLY A 492 -14.55 -0.18 10.75
N LEU A 493 -15.17 0.96 10.43
CA LEU A 493 -14.50 2.24 10.42
C LEU A 493 -14.34 2.70 11.87
N THR A 494 -13.16 2.58 12.41
CA THR A 494 -12.85 2.90 13.81
C THR A 494 -11.77 3.97 13.92
N VAL A 495 -11.68 4.61 15.08
CA VAL A 495 -10.62 5.58 15.36
C VAL A 495 -9.30 4.81 15.52
N ALA A 496 -8.40 4.98 14.56
CA ALA A 496 -7.03 4.51 14.61
C ALA A 496 -6.16 5.41 15.53
N GLU A 497 -4.84 5.23 15.50
CA GLU A 497 -3.93 6.13 16.22
C GLU A 497 -4.16 7.58 15.79
N GLN A 498 -4.02 8.53 16.74
CA GLN A 498 -4.12 9.98 16.53
C GLN A 498 -5.46 10.48 15.99
N ASP A 499 -6.56 9.88 16.48
CA ASP A 499 -7.94 10.28 16.15
C ASP A 499 -8.31 10.20 14.65
N GLN A 500 -7.58 9.41 13.89
CA GLN A 500 -7.88 9.17 12.48
C GLN A 500 -8.82 7.98 12.31
N LEU A 501 -9.79 8.10 11.39
CA LEU A 501 -10.69 7.02 11.05
C LEU A 501 -10.09 6.10 9.98
N ALA A 502 -10.10 4.80 10.23
CA ALA A 502 -9.67 3.78 9.28
C ALA A 502 -10.49 2.50 9.41
N TYR A 503 -10.63 1.77 8.30
CA TYR A 503 -11.15 0.42 8.34
C TYR A 503 -10.13 -0.52 8.97
N GLN A 504 -10.54 -1.22 10.01
CA GLN A 504 -9.72 -2.24 10.67
C GLN A 504 -10.59 -3.32 11.31
N VAL A 505 -9.97 -4.43 11.73
CA VAL A 505 -10.65 -5.42 12.56
C VAL A 505 -10.96 -4.75 13.89
N VAL A 506 -12.22 -4.85 14.29
CA VAL A 506 -12.73 -4.19 15.51
C VAL A 506 -12.06 -4.80 16.75
N ASP A 507 -11.64 -3.99 17.69
CA ASP A 507 -10.98 -4.40 18.93
C ASP A 507 -11.94 -5.16 19.88
N SER A 508 -11.46 -5.60 21.05
CA SER A 508 -12.26 -6.33 22.03
C SER A 508 -12.97 -5.44 23.07
N GLY A 509 -12.57 -4.19 23.22
CA GLY A 509 -13.10 -3.25 24.24
C GLY A 509 -14.58 -2.85 24.03
N ILE A 510 -15.07 -1.94 24.87
CA ILE A 510 -16.45 -1.41 24.76
C ILE A 510 -16.51 -0.26 23.75
N TYR A 511 -15.60 0.73 23.84
CA TYR A 511 -15.72 1.97 23.08
C TYR A 511 -15.47 1.79 21.58
N LYS A 512 -14.43 1.05 21.21
CA LYS A 512 -14.03 0.77 19.83
C LYS A 512 -14.19 -0.70 19.46
N GLY A 513 -14.90 -1.50 20.28
CA GLY A 513 -14.71 -2.94 20.24
C GLY A 513 -15.97 -3.78 20.25
N ASN A 514 -15.73 -5.06 20.02
CA ASN A 514 -16.76 -6.09 19.93
C ASN A 514 -17.60 -6.24 21.22
N SER A 515 -17.04 -5.90 22.40
CA SER A 515 -17.82 -5.89 23.66
C SER A 515 -18.94 -4.86 23.64
N GLY A 516 -18.70 -3.70 23.04
CA GLY A 516 -19.75 -2.68 22.88
C GLY A 516 -20.85 -3.13 21.94
N LEU A 517 -20.48 -3.75 20.79
CA LEU A 517 -21.43 -4.37 19.88
C LEU A 517 -22.21 -5.50 20.57
N GLY A 518 -21.51 -6.35 21.33
CA GLY A 518 -22.12 -7.42 22.11
C GLY A 518 -23.16 -6.93 23.11
N ILE A 519 -22.89 -5.82 23.82
CA ILE A 519 -23.86 -5.21 24.75
C ILE A 519 -25.11 -4.74 24.00
N LEU A 520 -24.95 -4.09 22.85
CA LEU A 520 -26.05 -3.67 21.99
C LEU A 520 -26.90 -4.89 21.52
N LEU A 521 -26.23 -5.95 21.08
CA LEU A 521 -26.88 -7.18 20.63
C LEU A 521 -27.62 -7.90 21.78
N ILE A 522 -27.08 -7.90 23.01
CA ILE A 522 -27.78 -8.42 24.20
C ILE A 522 -29.09 -7.66 24.42
N GLN A 523 -29.07 -6.32 24.39
CA GLN A 523 -30.27 -5.50 24.55
C GLN A 523 -31.30 -5.77 23.44
N TYR A 524 -30.84 -5.94 22.21
CA TYR A 524 -31.69 -6.31 21.09
C TYR A 524 -32.37 -7.67 21.30
N TYR A 525 -31.58 -8.70 21.71
CA TYR A 525 -32.13 -10.03 22.01
C TYR A 525 -33.16 -10.00 23.13
N ILE A 526 -32.94 -9.22 24.18
CA ILE A 526 -33.94 -9.10 25.28
C ILE A 526 -35.27 -8.60 24.73
N LEU A 527 -35.28 -7.68 23.77
CA LEU A 527 -36.47 -7.06 23.20
C LEU A 527 -37.16 -7.94 22.14
N PHE A 528 -36.37 -8.58 21.28
CA PHE A 528 -36.88 -9.20 20.05
C PHE A 528 -36.75 -10.73 20.02
N LYS A 529 -35.98 -11.35 20.93
CA LYS A 529 -35.74 -12.80 21.01
C LYS A 529 -35.24 -13.41 19.70
N ASP A 530 -34.37 -12.71 19.00
CA ASP A 530 -33.82 -13.13 17.72
C ASP A 530 -32.70 -14.17 17.91
N GLU A 531 -32.95 -15.41 17.46
CA GLU A 531 -32.03 -16.55 17.63
C GLU A 531 -30.73 -16.37 16.84
N LYS A 532 -30.73 -15.61 15.72
CA LYS A 532 -29.53 -15.32 14.99
C LYS A 532 -28.57 -14.45 15.81
N VAL A 533 -29.13 -13.47 16.52
CA VAL A 533 -28.36 -12.64 17.46
C VAL A 533 -27.84 -13.47 18.63
N ALA A 534 -28.64 -14.41 19.16
CA ALA A 534 -28.19 -15.29 20.23
C ALA A 534 -26.98 -16.16 19.81
N ASN A 535 -27.00 -16.69 18.61
CA ASN A 535 -25.89 -17.48 18.05
C ASN A 535 -24.61 -16.64 17.92
N ILE A 536 -24.71 -15.45 17.32
CA ILE A 536 -23.56 -14.52 17.17
C ILE A 536 -22.98 -14.13 18.54
N LEU A 537 -23.82 -13.91 19.54
CA LEU A 537 -23.36 -13.61 20.90
C LEU A 537 -22.61 -14.80 21.53
N GLY A 538 -23.07 -16.03 21.30
CA GLY A 538 -22.38 -17.26 21.72
C GLY A 538 -21.01 -17.40 21.05
N GLU A 539 -20.94 -17.18 19.75
CA GLU A 539 -19.69 -17.19 18.97
C GLU A 539 -18.72 -16.07 19.39
N LEU A 540 -19.23 -14.89 19.79
CA LEU A 540 -18.41 -13.83 20.35
C LEU A 540 -17.76 -14.23 21.68
N VAL A 541 -18.52 -14.87 22.59
CA VAL A 541 -17.97 -15.44 23.84
C VAL A 541 -16.89 -16.48 23.51
N HIS A 542 -17.17 -17.37 22.57
CA HIS A 542 -16.19 -18.36 22.12
C HIS A 542 -14.93 -17.69 21.56
N THR A 543 -15.08 -16.64 20.75
CA THR A 543 -13.96 -15.87 20.21
C THR A 543 -13.07 -15.31 21.34
N TYR A 544 -13.66 -14.77 22.39
CA TYR A 544 -12.93 -14.27 23.56
C TYR A 544 -12.21 -15.39 24.31
N SER A 545 -12.82 -16.56 24.44
CA SER A 545 -12.15 -17.72 25.02
C SER A 545 -10.97 -18.20 24.18
N VAL A 546 -11.07 -18.11 22.86
CA VAL A 546 -9.94 -18.40 21.95
C VAL A 546 -8.83 -17.38 22.11
N LYS A 547 -9.15 -16.09 22.20
CA LYS A 547 -8.18 -15.01 22.42
C LYS A 547 -7.42 -15.19 23.75
N GLU A 548 -8.13 -15.52 24.83
CA GLU A 548 -7.54 -15.78 26.15
C GLU A 548 -6.57 -16.96 26.09
N ARG A 549 -7.00 -18.13 25.58
CA ARG A 549 -6.16 -19.33 25.46
C ARG A 549 -4.88 -19.10 24.63
N LYS A 550 -4.88 -18.11 23.75
CA LYS A 550 -3.72 -17.74 22.91
C LYS A 550 -2.87 -16.64 23.53
N GLY A 551 -3.16 -16.21 24.76
CA GLY A 551 -2.41 -15.16 25.45
C GLY A 551 -2.55 -13.77 24.83
N LEU A 552 -3.60 -13.51 24.04
CA LEU A 552 -3.78 -12.21 23.37
C LEU A 552 -4.21 -11.11 24.35
N TYR A 553 -4.55 -11.47 25.57
CA TYR A 553 -4.93 -10.53 26.63
C TYR A 553 -3.81 -10.24 27.62
N ASP A 554 -2.66 -10.94 27.54
CA ASP A 554 -1.56 -10.79 28.49
C ASP A 554 -0.95 -9.38 28.54
N THR A 555 -1.07 -8.65 27.43
CA THR A 555 -0.57 -7.27 27.29
C THR A 555 -1.69 -6.24 27.19
N MET A 556 -2.95 -6.66 27.33
CA MET A 556 -4.10 -5.76 27.23
C MET A 556 -4.25 -4.94 28.50
N GLU A 557 -4.54 -3.65 28.37
CA GLU A 557 -4.80 -2.78 29.51
C GLU A 557 -6.04 -3.18 30.29
N THR A 558 -6.13 -2.77 31.56
CA THR A 558 -7.28 -3.09 32.44
C THR A 558 -8.42 -2.06 32.37
N SER A 559 -8.35 -1.06 31.48
CA SER A 559 -9.35 0.00 31.39
C SER A 559 -10.75 -0.53 31.04
N PHE A 560 -11.79 0.23 31.43
CA PHE A 560 -13.18 -0.14 31.16
C PHE A 560 -13.54 0.03 29.67
N TYR A 561 -13.07 1.09 29.03
CA TYR A 561 -13.48 1.39 27.66
C TYR A 561 -12.71 0.58 26.61
N ASN A 562 -11.40 0.42 26.76
CA ASN A 562 -10.55 -0.22 25.76
C ASN A 562 -9.91 -1.54 26.23
N GLY A 563 -10.08 -1.90 27.51
CA GLY A 563 -9.35 -3.00 28.14
C GLY A 563 -10.22 -4.14 28.68
N LEU A 564 -9.58 -4.99 29.47
CA LEU A 564 -10.13 -6.21 30.04
C LEU A 564 -11.41 -6.01 30.84
N THR A 565 -11.51 -4.91 31.62
CA THR A 565 -12.72 -4.62 32.41
C THR A 565 -13.95 -4.41 31.53
N GLY A 566 -13.78 -3.94 30.29
CA GLY A 566 -14.86 -3.85 29.33
C GLY A 566 -15.36 -5.23 28.87
N ILE A 567 -14.44 -6.17 28.62
CA ILE A 567 -14.77 -7.55 28.27
C ILE A 567 -15.47 -8.22 29.46
N TYR A 568 -14.94 -8.04 30.67
CA TYR A 568 -15.56 -8.54 31.91
C TYR A 568 -17.02 -8.05 32.04
N TYR A 569 -17.27 -6.76 31.81
CA TYR A 569 -18.61 -6.18 31.87
C TYR A 569 -19.55 -6.76 30.82
N PHE A 570 -19.08 -6.96 29.59
CA PHE A 570 -19.86 -7.66 28.56
C PHE A 570 -20.23 -9.08 29.01
N LEU A 571 -19.25 -9.86 29.50
CA LEU A 571 -19.50 -11.23 29.99
C LEU A 571 -20.50 -11.25 31.15
N GLN A 572 -20.43 -10.30 32.06
CA GLN A 572 -21.40 -10.17 33.15
C GLN A 572 -22.82 -9.92 32.64
N LYS A 573 -22.99 -9.05 31.61
CA LYS A 573 -24.29 -8.81 30.98
C LYS A 573 -24.79 -10.03 30.22
N TYR A 574 -23.89 -10.74 29.55
CA TYR A 574 -24.22 -11.95 28.80
C TYR A 574 -24.69 -13.07 29.73
N ILE A 575 -23.99 -13.36 30.82
CA ILE A 575 -24.33 -14.40 31.80
C ILE A 575 -25.66 -14.09 32.49
N ALA A 576 -26.05 -12.84 32.65
CA ALA A 576 -27.36 -12.46 33.19
C ALA A 576 -28.56 -12.84 32.29
N VAL A 577 -28.30 -13.13 31.01
CA VAL A 577 -29.32 -13.44 30.01
C VAL A 577 -29.22 -14.91 29.56
N TYR A 578 -28.02 -15.47 29.53
CA TYR A 578 -27.72 -16.79 29.03
C TYR A 578 -27.00 -17.66 30.06
N GLU A 579 -27.47 -18.88 30.28
CA GLU A 579 -26.74 -19.90 31.04
C GLU A 579 -25.59 -20.46 30.16
N ASN A 580 -24.39 -19.90 30.26
CA ASN A 580 -23.25 -20.34 29.48
C ASN A 580 -22.00 -20.56 30.35
N LYS A 581 -21.57 -21.82 30.46
CA LYS A 581 -20.43 -22.22 31.30
C LYS A 581 -19.12 -21.64 30.81
N GLU A 582 -18.93 -21.52 29.50
CA GLU A 582 -17.71 -20.94 28.90
C GLU A 582 -17.56 -19.46 29.29
N ALA A 583 -18.66 -18.70 29.24
CA ALA A 583 -18.67 -17.29 29.65
C ALA A 583 -18.35 -17.12 31.14
N VAL A 584 -18.86 -18.00 32.00
CA VAL A 584 -18.57 -17.97 33.45
C VAL A 584 -17.10 -18.23 33.70
N LEU A 585 -16.53 -19.30 33.12
CA LEU A 585 -15.12 -19.65 33.29
C LEU A 585 -14.19 -18.57 32.72
N LEU A 586 -14.54 -17.98 31.58
CA LEU A 586 -13.75 -16.91 30.98
C LEU A 586 -13.77 -15.65 31.85
N LYS A 587 -14.94 -15.29 32.42
CA LYS A 587 -15.07 -14.15 33.33
C LYS A 587 -14.22 -14.28 34.59
N GLU A 588 -14.02 -15.52 35.09
CA GLU A 588 -13.16 -15.78 36.26
C GLU A 588 -11.66 -15.66 35.93
N LYS A 589 -11.28 -15.79 34.67
CA LYS A 589 -9.89 -15.69 34.22
C LYS A 589 -9.46 -14.27 33.84
N ILE A 590 -10.39 -13.45 33.35
CA ILE A 590 -10.18 -12.05 33.00
C ILE A 590 -10.31 -11.16 34.24
#